data_a2424bec3f15af0c8623e31dbfd019b8
#
_entry.id   a2424bec3f15af0c8623e31dbfd019b8
#
_cell.length_a   1.000
_cell.length_b   1.000
_cell.length_c   1.000
_cell.angle_alpha   90.00
_cell.angle_beta   90.00
_cell.angle_gamma   90.00
#
_symmetry.space_group_name_H-M   'P 1'
#
loop_
_entity.id
_entity.type
_entity.pdbx_description
1 polymer ?
#
loop_
_entity_poly.entity_id
_entity_poly.type
_entity_poly.pdbx_seq_one_letter_code
_entity_poly.pdbx_strand_id
1 'polypeptide(L)'
;GKSTFIKQFMEQLVLPAMGPEAARLRARDELPQSAAGRTIMTTEPKFIPETAVPLALEGGGECRVRLIDCVGYMVEGAMGHEEDDKPRMVKSPWFDEEIPFDLAAETGTRKVITDHSTIGIVVTTDGSISELPRENYLPAERRVVQELEALGKPFVILLNSTRPDAPET
;
A
#
# COMPACT_ATOMS: atom_id res chain seq x y z
N GLY A 1 -0.34 -8.39 -3.25
CA GLY A 1 -1.00 -7.89 -2.06
C GLY A 1 -1.55 -6.48 -2.25
N LYS A 2 -0.83 -5.45 -1.81
CA LYS A 2 -1.32 -4.04 -1.78
C LYS A 2 -1.87 -3.56 -3.12
N SER A 3 -1.04 -3.58 -4.16
CA SER A 3 -1.44 -3.05 -5.48
C SER A 3 -2.62 -3.80 -6.10
N THR A 4 -2.71 -5.11 -5.86
CA THR A 4 -3.86 -5.92 -6.28
C THR A 4 -5.13 -5.52 -5.54
N PHE A 5 -5.04 -5.32 -4.23
CA PHE A 5 -6.16 -4.84 -3.43
C PHE A 5 -6.63 -3.47 -3.90
N ILE A 6 -5.71 -2.50 -4.06
CA ILE A 6 -6.02 -1.15 -4.53
C ILE A 6 -6.73 -1.21 -5.89
N LYS A 7 -6.18 -1.99 -6.84
CA LYS A 7 -6.78 -2.16 -8.15
C LYS A 7 -8.22 -2.69 -8.06
N GLN A 8 -8.44 -3.77 -7.34
CA GLN A 8 -9.77 -4.37 -7.18
C GLN A 8 -10.76 -3.42 -6.49
N PHE A 9 -10.33 -2.75 -5.43
CA PHE A 9 -11.15 -1.78 -4.72
C PHE A 9 -11.56 -0.62 -5.63
N MET A 10 -10.63 -0.09 -6.40
CA MET A 10 -10.90 0.97 -7.36
C MET A 10 -11.85 0.51 -8.46
N GLU A 11 -11.61 -0.64 -9.09
CA GLU A 11 -12.42 -1.16 -10.19
C GLU A 11 -13.84 -1.51 -9.76
N GLN A 12 -14.01 -2.06 -8.56
CA GLN A 12 -15.32 -2.55 -8.11
C GLN A 12 -16.15 -1.49 -7.40
N LEU A 13 -15.53 -0.56 -6.69
CA LEU A 13 -16.25 0.40 -5.84
C LEU A 13 -16.09 1.85 -6.28
N VAL A 14 -14.88 2.30 -6.56
CA VAL A 14 -14.62 3.72 -6.78
C VAL A 14 -14.93 4.16 -8.20
N LEU A 15 -14.41 3.45 -9.21
CA LEU A 15 -14.64 3.80 -10.62
C LEU A 15 -16.12 3.80 -11.01
N PRO A 16 -16.97 2.85 -10.56
CA PRO A 16 -18.40 2.90 -10.82
C PRO A 16 -19.11 4.11 -10.22
N ALA A 17 -18.61 4.62 -9.08
CA ALA A 17 -19.17 5.79 -8.40
C ALA A 17 -18.68 7.14 -8.97
N MET A 18 -17.65 7.12 -9.82
CA MET A 18 -17.12 8.34 -10.45
C MET A 18 -18.06 8.83 -11.58
N GLY A 19 -18.34 10.13 -11.62
CA GLY A 19 -19.21 10.75 -12.58
C GLY A 19 -18.63 10.81 -14.00
N PRO A 20 -17.84 11.83 -14.39
CA PRO A 20 -17.40 12.00 -15.77
C PRO A 20 -16.50 10.87 -16.27
N GLU A 21 -16.75 10.41 -17.51
CA GLU A 21 -15.97 9.34 -18.15
C GLU A 21 -14.47 9.67 -18.22
N ALA A 22 -14.13 10.91 -18.54
CA ALA A 22 -12.73 11.37 -18.59
C ALA A 22 -12.01 11.25 -17.23
N ALA A 23 -12.71 11.45 -16.12
CA ALA A 23 -12.17 11.27 -14.78
C ALA A 23 -11.95 9.77 -14.47
N ARG A 24 -12.89 8.90 -14.86
CA ARG A 24 -12.76 7.45 -14.72
C ARG A 24 -11.60 6.88 -15.53
N LEU A 25 -11.41 7.35 -16.76
CA LEU A 25 -10.29 6.93 -17.61
C LEU A 25 -8.95 7.30 -16.96
N ARG A 26 -8.80 8.56 -16.52
CA ARG A 26 -7.57 9.00 -15.81
C ARG A 26 -7.31 8.17 -14.56
N ALA A 27 -8.32 7.98 -13.71
CA ALA A 27 -8.18 7.17 -12.51
C ALA A 27 -7.81 5.72 -12.82
N ARG A 28 -8.28 5.16 -13.94
CA ARG A 28 -7.89 3.82 -14.41
C ARG A 28 -6.43 3.78 -14.85
N ASP A 29 -5.93 4.81 -15.52
CA ASP A 29 -4.52 4.91 -15.95
C ASP A 29 -3.56 5.07 -14.76
N GLU A 30 -4.04 5.63 -13.65
CA GLU A 30 -3.29 5.80 -12.40
C GLU A 30 -3.21 4.52 -11.55
N LEU A 31 -4.00 3.48 -11.88
CA LEU A 31 -4.01 2.25 -11.11
C LEU A 31 -2.62 1.59 -11.08
N PRO A 32 -2.20 1.07 -9.93
CA PRO A 32 -0.95 0.37 -9.84
C PRO A 32 -0.97 -0.85 -10.76
N GLN A 33 0.04 -0.94 -11.62
CA GLN A 33 0.23 -2.15 -12.40
C GLN A 33 0.66 -3.26 -11.46
N SER A 34 -0.05 -4.38 -11.50
CA SER A 34 0.36 -5.58 -10.79
C SER A 34 1.66 -6.06 -11.44
N ALA A 35 2.78 -5.61 -10.90
CA ALA A 35 4.07 -6.16 -11.28
C ALA A 35 4.10 -7.61 -10.77
N ALA A 36 4.08 -8.55 -11.70
CA ALA A 36 4.48 -9.93 -11.43
C ALA A 36 5.99 -10.00 -11.09
N GLY A 37 6.61 -8.87 -10.81
CA GLY A 37 8.02 -8.69 -10.59
C GLY A 37 8.37 -8.40 -9.14
N ARG A 38 9.50 -8.90 -8.75
CA ARG A 38 10.10 -8.84 -7.42
C ARG A 38 10.70 -7.47 -7.09
N THR A 39 10.62 -6.48 -7.99
CA THR A 39 11.32 -5.21 -7.88
C THR A 39 10.34 -4.09 -7.55
N ILE A 40 10.54 -3.42 -6.44
CA ILE A 40 9.82 -2.21 -6.06
C ILE A 40 10.38 -1.04 -6.88
N MET A 41 9.52 -0.34 -7.62
CA MET A 41 9.94 0.65 -8.63
C MET A 41 9.92 2.09 -8.13
N THR A 42 9.15 2.43 -7.10
CA THR A 42 8.98 3.80 -6.62
C THR A 42 8.92 3.87 -5.10
N THR A 43 9.44 4.95 -4.54
CA THR A 43 9.39 5.26 -3.10
C THR A 43 8.31 6.28 -2.76
N GLU A 44 7.76 6.97 -3.74
CA GLU A 44 6.76 8.01 -3.54
C GLU A 44 5.37 7.41 -3.34
N PRO A 45 4.62 7.86 -2.32
CA PRO A 45 3.22 7.51 -2.15
C PRO A 45 2.38 8.02 -3.33
N LYS A 46 1.46 7.20 -3.81
CA LYS A 46 0.49 7.58 -4.85
C LYS A 46 -0.90 7.74 -4.25
N PHE A 47 -1.54 8.86 -4.55
CA PHE A 47 -2.93 9.14 -4.19
C PHE A 47 -3.85 8.75 -5.34
N ILE A 48 -4.76 7.82 -5.14
CA ILE A 48 -5.60 7.22 -6.18
C ILE A 48 -7.07 7.20 -5.72
N PRO A 49 -8.00 7.84 -6.42
CA PRO A 49 -7.76 8.83 -7.47
C PRO A 49 -7.24 10.15 -6.88
N GLU A 50 -6.80 11.09 -7.72
CA GLU A 50 -6.29 12.39 -7.29
C GLU A 50 -7.27 13.12 -6.37
N THR A 51 -8.56 13.07 -6.68
CA THR A 51 -9.64 13.66 -5.88
C THR A 51 -10.50 12.58 -5.24
N ALA A 52 -10.81 12.73 -3.94
CA ALA A 52 -11.64 11.78 -3.21
C ALA A 52 -13.04 11.67 -3.82
N VAL A 53 -13.52 10.44 -3.98
CA VAL A 53 -14.82 10.09 -4.61
C VAL A 53 -15.84 9.75 -3.53
N PRO A 54 -17.07 10.29 -3.61
CA PRO A 54 -18.14 9.90 -2.70
C PRO A 54 -18.60 8.46 -3.00
N LEU A 55 -18.68 7.65 -1.95
CA LEU A 55 -19.23 6.29 -1.99
C LEU A 55 -20.43 6.20 -1.04
N ALA A 56 -21.53 5.68 -1.56
CA ALA A 56 -22.68 5.33 -0.73
C ALA A 56 -22.34 4.11 0.16
N LEU A 57 -22.78 4.16 1.41
CA LEU A 57 -22.57 3.07 2.36
C LEU A 57 -23.84 2.21 2.46
N GLU A 58 -23.66 0.92 2.64
CA GLU A 58 -24.75 0.01 3.02
C GLU A 58 -25.34 0.46 4.36
N GLY A 59 -26.65 0.59 4.43
CA GLY A 59 -27.33 1.12 5.63
C GLY A 59 -27.54 2.63 5.64
N GLY A 60 -27.15 3.33 4.59
CA GLY A 60 -27.32 4.77 4.39
C GLY A 60 -26.10 5.58 4.81
N GLY A 61 -26.01 6.79 4.23
CA GLY A 61 -24.86 7.67 4.41
C GLY A 61 -23.89 7.60 3.24
N GLU A 62 -22.88 8.48 3.30
CA GLU A 62 -21.85 8.64 2.27
C GLU A 62 -20.49 8.83 2.95
N CYS A 63 -19.45 8.23 2.38
CA CYS A 63 -18.08 8.55 2.73
C CYS A 63 -17.29 9.00 1.50
N ARG A 64 -16.26 9.80 1.69
CA ARG A 64 -15.37 10.21 0.59
C ARG A 64 -14.07 9.40 0.67
N VAL A 65 -13.77 8.69 -0.40
CA VAL A 65 -12.66 7.74 -0.45
C VAL A 65 -11.59 8.19 -1.45
N ARG A 66 -10.35 8.10 -1.00
CA ARG A 66 -9.12 8.21 -1.79
C ARG A 66 -8.11 7.24 -1.18
N LEU A 67 -7.57 6.36 -1.98
CA LEU A 67 -6.55 5.42 -1.55
C LEU A 67 -5.16 6.05 -1.63
N ILE A 68 -4.26 5.61 -0.77
CA ILE A 68 -2.86 6.01 -0.80
C ILE A 68 -2.04 4.72 -0.89
N ASP A 69 -1.39 4.51 -2.03
CA ASP A 69 -0.44 3.41 -2.20
C ASP A 69 0.96 3.88 -1.77
N CYS A 70 1.57 3.16 -0.84
CA CYS A 70 2.94 3.39 -0.38
C CYS A 70 3.72 2.07 -0.36
N VAL A 71 5.04 2.17 -0.34
CA VAL A 71 5.92 0.99 -0.35
C VAL A 71 5.67 0.07 0.84
N GLY A 72 5.51 0.64 2.02
CA GLY A 72 5.48 -0.11 3.27
C GLY A 72 6.88 -0.24 3.88
N TYR A 73 6.97 -0.87 5.04
CA TYR A 73 8.24 -1.23 5.66
C TYR A 73 8.87 -2.43 4.97
N MET A 74 10.20 -2.46 4.96
CA MET A 74 10.94 -3.52 4.30
C MET A 74 10.73 -4.86 5.01
N VAL A 75 10.60 -5.89 4.19
CA VAL A 75 10.47 -7.28 4.62
C VAL A 75 11.80 -7.96 4.39
N GLU A 76 12.29 -8.71 5.36
CA GLU A 76 13.57 -9.43 5.25
C GLU A 76 13.56 -10.38 4.04
N GLY A 77 14.62 -10.30 3.22
CA GLY A 77 14.71 -11.08 1.98
C GLY A 77 13.94 -10.50 0.79
N ALA A 78 13.26 -9.35 0.94
CA ALA A 78 12.67 -8.67 -0.20
C ALA A 78 13.77 -8.15 -1.14
N MET A 79 13.53 -8.27 -2.46
CA MET A 79 14.49 -7.83 -3.47
C MET A 79 14.19 -6.41 -3.96
N GLY A 80 15.23 -5.74 -4.52
CA GLY A 80 15.10 -4.43 -5.16
C GLY A 80 15.50 -3.24 -4.29
N HIS A 81 16.00 -3.49 -3.08
CA HIS A 81 16.61 -2.48 -2.21
C HIS A 81 18.12 -2.38 -2.39
N GLU A 82 18.72 -3.35 -3.08
CA GLU A 82 20.15 -3.39 -3.42
C GLU A 82 20.32 -3.39 -4.94
N GLU A 83 21.42 -2.78 -5.39
CA GLU A 83 21.91 -2.76 -6.75
C GLU A 83 23.43 -2.97 -6.72
N ASP A 84 23.94 -4.01 -7.41
CA ASP A 84 25.37 -4.39 -7.42
C ASP A 84 25.96 -4.57 -6.00
N ASP A 85 25.27 -5.31 -5.13
CA ASP A 85 25.65 -5.56 -3.74
C ASP A 85 25.83 -4.27 -2.89
N LYS A 86 25.19 -3.18 -3.29
CA LYS A 86 25.17 -1.91 -2.55
C LYS A 86 23.74 -1.43 -2.34
N PRO A 87 23.47 -0.64 -1.28
CA PRO A 87 22.19 -0.02 -1.11
C PRO A 87 21.82 0.79 -2.35
N ARG A 88 20.65 0.52 -2.93
CA ARG A 88 20.11 1.29 -4.04
C ARG A 88 19.83 2.71 -3.59
N MET A 89 20.45 3.70 -4.23
CA MET A 89 20.25 5.11 -3.95
C MET A 89 19.09 5.66 -4.78
N VAL A 90 18.25 6.49 -4.16
CA VAL A 90 17.06 7.07 -4.81
C VAL A 90 16.88 8.53 -4.40
N LYS A 91 16.30 9.33 -5.28
CA LYS A 91 15.80 10.66 -4.94
C LYS A 91 14.47 10.53 -4.19
N SER A 92 14.28 11.40 -3.21
CA SER A 92 13.05 11.46 -2.43
C SER A 92 12.64 12.91 -2.22
N PRO A 93 11.34 13.25 -2.24
CA PRO A 93 10.86 14.62 -2.05
C PRO A 93 11.22 15.23 -0.69
N TRP A 94 11.65 14.42 0.26
CA TRP A 94 11.92 14.84 1.64
C TRP A 94 13.40 15.05 1.95
N PHE A 95 14.28 14.82 0.97
CA PHE A 95 15.73 14.95 1.14
C PHE A 95 16.34 15.62 -0.08
N ASP A 96 17.29 16.51 0.14
CA ASP A 96 18.00 17.24 -0.93
C ASP A 96 18.99 16.35 -1.69
N GLU A 97 19.51 15.31 -1.04
CA GLU A 97 20.47 14.34 -1.59
C GLU A 97 19.81 12.98 -1.85
N GLU A 98 20.45 12.17 -2.67
CA GLU A 98 20.06 10.77 -2.83
C GLU A 98 20.32 10.00 -1.53
N ILE A 99 19.33 9.18 -1.15
CA ILE A 99 19.36 8.38 0.07
C ILE A 99 19.13 6.90 -0.25
N PRO A 100 19.48 5.97 0.65
CA PRO A 100 19.16 4.57 0.48
C PRO A 100 17.64 4.36 0.31
N PHE A 101 17.29 3.45 -0.61
CA PHE A 101 15.91 3.09 -0.91
C PHE A 101 15.08 2.77 0.34
N ASP A 102 15.67 2.01 1.27
CA ASP A 102 15.00 1.60 2.50
C ASP A 102 14.61 2.81 3.36
N LEU A 103 15.51 3.78 3.48
CA LEU A 103 15.24 5.02 4.21
C LEU A 103 14.15 5.85 3.53
N ALA A 104 14.16 5.92 2.20
CA ALA A 104 13.14 6.64 1.44
C ALA A 104 11.76 5.97 1.59
N ALA A 105 11.69 4.64 1.48
CA ALA A 105 10.48 3.84 1.66
C ALA A 105 9.91 3.97 3.08
N GLU A 106 10.77 3.90 4.09
CA GLU A 106 10.41 4.08 5.50
C GLU A 106 9.86 5.48 5.76
N THR A 107 10.56 6.52 5.31
CA THR A 107 10.13 7.91 5.48
C THR A 107 8.79 8.17 4.79
N GLY A 108 8.61 7.71 3.55
CA GLY A 108 7.36 7.85 2.81
C GLY A 108 6.20 7.13 3.48
N THR A 109 6.42 5.90 3.94
CA THR A 109 5.41 5.12 4.67
C THR A 109 5.00 5.82 5.96
N ARG A 110 5.97 6.29 6.74
CA ARG A 110 5.70 7.01 7.99
C ARG A 110 4.89 8.29 7.76
N LYS A 111 5.25 9.08 6.74
CA LYS A 111 4.48 10.28 6.37
C LYS A 111 3.05 9.96 5.96
N VAL A 112 2.84 8.88 5.20
CA VAL A 112 1.47 8.43 4.88
C VAL A 112 0.71 8.09 6.14
N ILE A 113 1.30 7.33 7.06
CA ILE A 113 0.66 6.93 8.32
C ILE A 113 0.35 8.16 9.18
N THR A 114 1.30 9.09 9.35
CA THR A 114 1.15 10.23 10.27
C THR A 114 0.27 11.34 9.69
N ASP A 115 0.54 11.76 8.45
CA ASP A 115 0.10 13.06 7.94
C ASP A 115 -1.08 12.93 6.95
N HIS A 116 -1.21 11.78 6.25
CA HIS A 116 -2.12 11.68 5.10
C HIS A 116 -3.26 10.69 5.28
N SER A 117 -3.08 9.61 6.02
CA SER A 117 -4.11 8.58 6.16
C SER A 117 -5.09 8.89 7.29
N THR A 118 -6.37 8.59 7.06
CA THR A 118 -7.43 8.62 8.09
C THR A 118 -7.65 7.21 8.67
N ILE A 119 -7.55 6.19 7.81
CA ILE A 119 -7.71 4.78 8.16
C ILE A 119 -6.53 4.02 7.57
N GLY A 120 -5.95 3.10 8.34
CA GLY A 120 -4.89 2.21 7.88
C GLY A 120 -5.46 0.90 7.31
N ILE A 121 -4.89 0.43 6.19
CA ILE A 121 -5.11 -0.93 5.70
C ILE A 121 -3.75 -1.63 5.66
N VAL A 122 -3.52 -2.49 6.63
CA VAL A 122 -2.29 -3.28 6.74
C VAL A 122 -2.46 -4.55 5.92
N VAL A 123 -1.75 -4.66 4.81
CA VAL A 123 -1.82 -5.85 3.95
C VAL A 123 -0.62 -6.74 4.23
N THR A 124 -0.89 -7.94 4.69
CA THR A 124 0.11 -8.97 4.98
C THR A 124 -0.23 -10.29 4.30
N THR A 125 0.50 -11.36 4.56
CA THR A 125 0.29 -12.68 3.96
C THR A 125 0.60 -13.79 4.96
N ASP A 126 -0.03 -14.93 4.77
CA ASP A 126 0.29 -16.19 5.46
C ASP A 126 1.57 -16.88 4.92
N GLY A 127 2.23 -16.26 3.92
CA GLY A 127 3.41 -16.82 3.24
C GLY A 127 3.06 -17.66 1.99
N SER A 128 1.79 -18.01 1.75
CA SER A 128 1.40 -18.86 0.63
C SER A 128 1.44 -18.19 -0.74
N ILE A 129 1.52 -16.86 -0.79
CA ILE A 129 1.44 -16.06 -2.02
C ILE A 129 2.81 -15.68 -2.58
N SER A 130 3.83 -15.68 -1.74
CA SER A 130 5.18 -15.26 -2.10
C SER A 130 6.20 -16.36 -1.80
N GLU A 131 7.43 -16.18 -2.29
CA GLU A 131 8.55 -17.07 -2.00
C GLU A 131 9.15 -16.83 -0.59
N LEU A 132 8.74 -15.74 0.07
CA LEU A 132 9.21 -15.41 1.40
C LEU A 132 8.32 -16.07 2.46
N PRO A 133 8.90 -16.72 3.49
CA PRO A 133 8.14 -17.33 4.57
C PRO A 133 7.42 -16.27 5.42
N ARG A 134 6.36 -16.69 6.12
CA ARG A 134 5.53 -15.82 6.96
C ARG A 134 6.35 -15.03 7.98
N GLU A 135 7.36 -15.65 8.55
CA GLU A 135 8.20 -15.09 9.61
C GLU A 135 8.89 -13.80 9.18
N ASN A 136 9.26 -13.68 7.91
CA ASN A 136 9.93 -12.49 7.37
C ASN A 136 9.04 -11.25 7.36
N TYR A 137 7.71 -11.43 7.34
CA TYR A 137 6.74 -10.34 7.34
C TYR A 137 6.43 -9.81 8.74
N LEU A 138 6.61 -10.63 9.78
CA LEU A 138 6.20 -10.29 11.14
C LEU A 138 6.83 -9.00 11.70
N PRO A 139 8.14 -8.72 11.50
CA PRO A 139 8.73 -7.48 12.03
C PRO A 139 8.11 -6.22 11.42
N ALA A 140 7.93 -6.20 10.08
CA ALA A 140 7.32 -5.08 9.37
C ALA A 140 5.84 -4.90 9.74
N GLU A 141 5.11 -6.00 9.87
CA GLU A 141 3.71 -6.01 10.30
C GLU A 141 3.54 -5.45 11.72
N ARG A 142 4.32 -5.93 12.67
CA ARG A 142 4.30 -5.43 14.05
C ARG A 142 4.60 -3.94 14.13
N ARG A 143 5.58 -3.49 13.38
CA ARG A 143 5.98 -2.09 13.37
C ARG A 143 4.84 -1.19 12.88
N VAL A 144 4.21 -1.50 11.74
CA VAL A 144 3.11 -0.66 11.21
C VAL A 144 1.90 -0.66 12.14
N VAL A 145 1.57 -1.80 12.74
CA VAL A 145 0.47 -1.90 13.71
C VAL A 145 0.75 -1.03 14.94
N GLN A 146 1.94 -1.15 15.51
CA GLN A 146 2.35 -0.34 16.68
C GLN A 146 2.31 1.17 16.38
N GLU A 147 2.72 1.59 15.19
CA GLU A 147 2.67 3.00 14.80
C GLU A 147 1.22 3.50 14.64
N LEU A 148 0.33 2.71 14.05
CA LEU A 148 -1.09 3.05 13.92
C LEU A 148 -1.78 3.12 15.29
N GLU A 149 -1.50 2.16 16.18
CA GLU A 149 -1.99 2.15 17.56
C GLU A 149 -1.51 3.36 18.35
N ALA A 150 -0.21 3.68 18.28
CA ALA A 150 0.38 4.82 18.97
C ALA A 150 -0.22 6.17 18.52
N LEU A 151 -0.67 6.26 17.27
CA LEU A 151 -1.35 7.44 16.73
C LEU A 151 -2.86 7.44 16.97
N GLY A 152 -3.41 6.36 17.54
CA GLY A 152 -4.85 6.19 17.72
C GLY A 152 -5.63 6.13 16.40
N LYS A 153 -4.98 5.74 15.30
CA LYS A 153 -5.63 5.63 13.98
C LYS A 153 -6.35 4.30 13.84
N PRO A 154 -7.61 4.30 13.36
CA PRO A 154 -8.31 3.06 13.07
C PRO A 154 -7.63 2.34 11.91
N PHE A 155 -7.55 1.03 11.98
CA PHE A 155 -7.00 0.21 10.91
C PHE A 155 -7.65 -1.17 10.84
N VAL A 156 -7.49 -1.82 9.69
CA VAL A 156 -7.83 -3.22 9.47
C VAL A 156 -6.60 -3.96 8.95
N ILE A 157 -6.49 -5.24 9.27
CA ILE A 157 -5.44 -6.12 8.75
C ILE A 157 -6.08 -7.03 7.72
N LEU A 158 -5.53 -7.02 6.50
CA LEU A 158 -5.91 -7.93 5.42
C LEU A 158 -4.84 -9.02 5.28
N LEU A 159 -5.21 -10.23 5.65
CA LEU A 159 -4.37 -11.41 5.44
C LEU A 159 -4.58 -11.95 4.02
N ASN A 160 -3.54 -11.92 3.22
CA ASN A 160 -3.55 -12.40 1.85
C ASN A 160 -3.10 -13.87 1.84
N SER A 161 -3.99 -14.76 1.40
CA SER A 161 -3.79 -16.22 1.38
C SER A 161 -4.28 -16.81 0.07
N THR A 162 -3.67 -17.93 -0.37
CA THR A 162 -4.19 -18.74 -1.47
C THR A 162 -5.38 -19.60 -1.03
N ARG A 163 -5.59 -19.76 0.28
CA ARG A 163 -6.67 -20.56 0.87
C ARG A 163 -7.31 -19.83 2.06
N PRO A 164 -8.00 -18.69 1.81
CA PRO A 164 -8.49 -17.83 2.89
C PRO A 164 -9.50 -18.48 3.84
N ASP A 165 -10.19 -19.53 3.38
CA ASP A 165 -11.21 -20.26 4.15
C ASP A 165 -10.64 -21.51 4.88
N ALA A 166 -9.34 -21.74 4.81
CA ALA A 166 -8.72 -22.88 5.49
C ALA A 166 -8.62 -22.62 7.00
N PRO A 167 -8.89 -23.65 7.85
CA PRO A 167 -8.86 -23.48 9.31
C PRO A 167 -7.50 -23.04 9.87
N GLU A 168 -6.43 -23.29 9.15
CA GLU A 168 -5.06 -22.90 9.50
C GLU A 168 -4.68 -21.46 9.06
N THR A 169 -5.53 -20.78 8.29
CA THR A 169 -5.34 -19.39 7.86
C THR A 169 -5.93 -18.43 8.86
#